data_5e754ee96d9cb89e825700b91b56ab83
#
_entry.id   5e754ee96d9cb89e825700b91b56ab83
#
_cell.length_a   1.000
_cell.length_b   1.000
_cell.length_c   1.000
_cell.angle_alpha   90.00
_cell.angle_beta   90.00
_cell.angle_gamma   90.00
#
_symmetry.space_group_name_H-M   'P 1'
#
loop_
_entity.id
_entity.type
_entity.pdbx_description
1 polymer ?
#
loop_
_entity_poly.entity_id
_entity_poly.type
_entity_poly.pdbx_seq_one_letter_code
_entity_poly.pdbx_strand_id
1 'polypeptide(L)'
;MIRRTLMRRAYNAGRWERARYFAFQIISKPKEQTLARSVVIRSYWNEGNYSKVLELNEEWDQQFNELLDRNSRTTRSSVNGELQYTGQEQKWHSEQPTPKESEVKFDETEMRNNFYQEGARLWMKHPNGWTYWDMPVEFQLDKTHPDLLRLTAEVLLYPWHKESRQNFEGTREMGSIPALSFSAGTDSTAAAVVMPKNTILAYHRRTLDSILDHRNAEALLSRLKNEGRFILDVPSNHELIRTYHYKQIGFSTDFACATHLILLSDLYDIGAIAFGMPLDNTYLWKGRKYRNFSEIEYFRYWSKRFNSVGLDLLLPVAGISEAGCIRI
;
A
#
# COMPACT_ATOMS: atom_id res chain seq x y z
N MET A 1 -20.59 27.19 2.76
CA MET A 1 -19.22 27.17 2.27
C MET A 1 -18.19 27.45 3.38
N ILE A 2 -18.28 28.56 4.12
CA ILE A 2 -17.32 28.96 5.17
C ILE A 2 -17.11 27.87 6.25
N ARG A 3 -18.19 27.30 6.82
CA ARG A 3 -18.08 26.28 7.88
C ARG A 3 -17.36 25.01 7.43
N ARG A 4 -17.59 24.56 6.19
CA ARG A 4 -16.88 23.45 5.59
C ARG A 4 -15.37 23.71 5.49
N THR A 5 -14.98 24.90 5.09
CA THR A 5 -13.57 25.31 5.01
C THR A 5 -12.93 25.36 6.40
N LEU A 6 -13.63 25.93 7.38
CA LEU A 6 -13.15 25.99 8.77
C LEU A 6 -13.01 24.58 9.39
N MET A 7 -13.98 23.68 9.15
CA MET A 7 -13.91 22.29 9.54
C MET A 7 -12.65 21.60 9.00
N ARG A 8 -12.41 21.70 7.68
CA ARG A 8 -11.23 21.11 7.04
C ARG A 8 -9.93 21.69 7.57
N ARG A 9 -9.85 23.03 7.76
CA ARG A 9 -8.66 23.67 8.33
C ARG A 9 -8.38 23.21 9.75
N ALA A 10 -9.42 23.11 10.59
CA ALA A 10 -9.28 22.63 11.95
C ALA A 10 -8.81 21.16 11.97
N TYR A 11 -9.41 20.32 11.14
CA TYR A 11 -9.05 18.91 11.02
C TYR A 11 -7.58 18.73 10.57
N ASN A 12 -7.18 19.41 9.49
CA ASN A 12 -5.80 19.32 8.98
C ASN A 12 -4.75 19.89 9.94
N ALA A 13 -5.18 20.74 10.89
CA ALA A 13 -4.32 21.30 11.94
C ALA A 13 -4.31 20.44 13.23
N GLY A 14 -4.94 19.25 13.22
CA GLY A 14 -5.04 18.38 14.40
C GLY A 14 -5.92 18.92 15.53
N ARG A 15 -6.74 19.94 15.25
CA ARG A 15 -7.64 20.56 16.23
C ARG A 15 -8.98 19.84 16.21
N TRP A 16 -8.99 18.62 16.76
CA TRP A 16 -10.09 17.68 16.59
C TRP A 16 -11.42 18.17 17.13
N GLU A 17 -11.45 18.70 18.35
CA GLU A 17 -12.65 19.25 18.95
C GLU A 17 -13.26 20.38 18.10
N ARG A 18 -12.43 21.30 17.62
CA ARG A 18 -12.86 22.39 16.77
C ARG A 18 -13.34 21.90 15.40
N ALA A 19 -12.74 20.85 14.87
CA ALA A 19 -13.18 20.20 13.65
C ALA A 19 -14.58 19.61 13.82
N ARG A 20 -14.83 18.88 14.92
CA ARG A 20 -16.15 18.34 15.29
C ARG A 20 -17.18 19.45 15.47
N TYR A 21 -16.84 20.53 16.15
CA TYR A 21 -17.74 21.67 16.34
C TYR A 21 -18.28 22.18 14.99
N PHE A 22 -17.44 22.40 13.99
CA PHE A 22 -17.88 22.82 12.67
C PHE A 22 -18.58 21.71 11.90
N ALA A 23 -18.20 20.45 12.09
CA ALA A 23 -18.87 19.31 11.47
C ALA A 23 -20.33 19.18 11.93
N PHE A 24 -20.58 19.26 13.22
CA PHE A 24 -21.94 19.19 13.77
C PHE A 24 -22.85 20.35 13.27
N GLN A 25 -22.30 21.51 12.95
CA GLN A 25 -23.08 22.61 12.38
C GLN A 25 -23.52 22.41 10.93
N ILE A 26 -22.95 21.46 10.22
CA ILE A 26 -23.28 21.17 8.82
C ILE A 26 -23.78 19.75 8.57
N ILE A 27 -23.77 18.90 9.59
CA ILE A 27 -24.08 17.47 9.49
C ILE A 27 -25.55 17.22 9.06
N SER A 28 -26.44 18.14 9.36
CA SER A 28 -27.85 18.06 8.95
C SER A 28 -28.10 18.43 7.47
N LYS A 29 -27.08 18.96 6.78
CA LYS A 29 -27.20 19.35 5.38
C LYS A 29 -26.91 18.15 4.47
N PRO A 30 -27.86 17.67 3.64
CA PRO A 30 -27.69 16.44 2.84
C PRO A 30 -26.38 16.39 2.04
N LYS A 31 -25.99 17.51 1.40
CA LYS A 31 -24.76 17.60 0.60
C LYS A 31 -23.45 17.61 1.40
N GLU A 32 -23.51 17.89 2.70
CA GLU A 32 -22.34 18.00 3.58
C GLU A 32 -22.30 16.89 4.63
N GLN A 33 -23.38 16.16 4.80
CA GLN A 33 -23.59 15.17 5.86
C GLN A 33 -22.50 14.10 5.88
N THR A 34 -22.23 13.50 4.75
CA THR A 34 -21.21 12.47 4.56
C THR A 34 -19.82 12.94 5.00
N LEU A 35 -19.43 14.13 4.53
CA LEU A 35 -18.13 14.70 4.88
C LEU A 35 -18.05 15.06 6.38
N ALA A 36 -19.14 15.64 6.92
CA ALA A 36 -19.18 16.03 8.32
C ALA A 36 -19.10 14.82 9.26
N ARG A 37 -19.86 13.76 8.99
CA ARG A 37 -19.81 12.50 9.75
C ARG A 37 -18.41 11.87 9.68
N SER A 38 -17.79 11.81 8.51
CA SER A 38 -16.43 11.31 8.34
C SER A 38 -15.42 12.11 9.19
N VAL A 39 -15.53 13.43 9.25
CA VAL A 39 -14.64 14.25 10.07
C VAL A 39 -14.86 14.00 11.56
N VAL A 40 -16.10 13.83 12.01
CA VAL A 40 -16.40 13.52 13.42
C VAL A 40 -15.78 12.18 13.83
N ILE A 41 -16.03 11.13 13.06
CA ILE A 41 -15.47 9.79 13.32
C ILE A 41 -13.95 9.83 13.39
N ARG A 42 -13.32 10.38 12.36
CA ARG A 42 -11.86 10.46 12.29
C ARG A 42 -11.25 11.31 13.40
N SER A 43 -11.96 12.33 13.85
CA SER A 43 -11.50 13.17 14.96
C SER A 43 -11.48 12.39 16.28
N TYR A 44 -12.54 11.65 16.59
CA TYR A 44 -12.56 10.78 17.78
C TYR A 44 -11.55 9.65 17.69
N TRP A 45 -11.39 9.07 16.49
CA TRP A 45 -10.38 8.06 16.24
C TRP A 45 -8.96 8.57 16.53
N ASN A 46 -8.61 9.74 16.01
CA ASN A 46 -7.29 10.33 16.18
C ASN A 46 -7.00 10.75 17.63
N GLU A 47 -8.03 10.96 18.44
CA GLU A 47 -7.91 11.19 19.89
C GLU A 47 -7.85 9.89 20.70
N GLY A 48 -8.00 8.72 20.06
CA GLY A 48 -8.08 7.43 20.76
C GLY A 48 -9.42 7.15 21.45
N ASN A 49 -10.44 7.96 21.17
CA ASN A 49 -11.78 7.79 21.75
C ASN A 49 -12.61 6.79 20.93
N TYR A 50 -12.21 5.53 20.95
CA TYR A 50 -12.80 4.46 20.15
C TYR A 50 -14.22 4.11 20.60
N SER A 51 -14.53 4.24 21.89
CA SER A 51 -15.88 3.99 22.39
C SER A 51 -16.90 4.94 21.73
N LYS A 52 -16.54 6.22 21.57
CA LYS A 52 -17.42 7.20 20.91
C LYS A 52 -17.55 6.93 19.41
N VAL A 53 -16.53 6.40 18.78
CA VAL A 53 -16.61 5.97 17.37
C VAL A 53 -17.61 4.84 17.19
N LEU A 54 -17.60 3.85 18.08
CA LEU A 54 -18.57 2.75 18.02
C LEU A 54 -20.01 3.21 18.27
N GLU A 55 -20.21 4.03 19.31
CA GLU A 55 -21.52 4.61 19.63
C GLU A 55 -22.10 5.35 18.40
N LEU A 56 -21.31 6.18 17.75
CA LEU A 56 -21.73 6.92 16.57
C LEU A 56 -21.98 6.02 15.34
N ASN A 57 -21.27 4.90 15.23
CA ASN A 57 -21.52 3.90 14.20
C ASN A 57 -22.88 3.20 14.39
N GLU A 58 -23.26 2.95 15.63
CA GLU A 58 -24.57 2.37 15.96
C GLU A 58 -25.72 3.36 15.75
N GLU A 59 -25.49 4.64 16.08
CA GLU A 59 -26.49 5.69 15.92
C GLU A 59 -26.73 6.11 14.45
N TRP A 60 -25.70 5.99 13.62
CA TRP A 60 -25.77 6.50 12.25
C TRP A 60 -26.24 5.43 11.29
N ASP A 61 -27.24 5.81 10.50
CA ASP A 61 -27.98 5.04 9.53
C ASP A 61 -27.11 4.16 8.60
N GLN A 62 -27.62 2.99 8.23
CA GLN A 62 -26.97 2.02 7.32
C GLN A 62 -26.49 2.61 5.98
N GLN A 63 -27.10 3.68 5.49
CA GLN A 63 -26.63 4.38 4.29
C GLN A 63 -25.20 4.91 4.40
N PHE A 64 -24.71 5.03 5.62
CA PHE A 64 -23.34 5.46 5.93
C PHE A 64 -22.39 4.31 6.26
N ASN A 65 -22.91 3.09 6.43
CA ASN A 65 -22.05 1.96 6.78
C ASN A 65 -20.97 1.71 5.71
N GLU A 66 -21.24 1.89 4.43
CA GLU A 66 -20.22 1.83 3.40
C GLU A 66 -19.17 2.93 3.53
N LEU A 67 -19.57 4.12 3.94
CA LEU A 67 -18.65 5.26 4.09
C LEU A 67 -17.93 5.25 5.43
N LEU A 68 -18.63 4.83 6.47
CA LEU A 68 -18.06 4.51 7.77
C LEU A 68 -17.14 3.32 7.62
N ASP A 69 -17.49 2.31 6.85
CA ASP A 69 -16.67 1.18 6.52
C ASP A 69 -15.39 1.57 5.78
N ARG A 70 -15.43 2.48 4.82
CA ARG A 70 -14.23 3.04 4.20
C ARG A 70 -13.35 3.82 5.18
N ASN A 71 -13.93 4.49 6.16
CA ASN A 71 -13.22 5.33 7.12
C ASN A 71 -12.97 4.62 8.46
N SER A 72 -13.75 3.60 8.77
CA SER A 72 -13.72 2.81 10.01
C SER A 72 -13.28 1.35 9.81
N ARG A 73 -12.85 0.98 8.63
CA ARG A 73 -12.27 -0.36 8.37
C ARG A 73 -11.10 -0.71 9.26
N THR A 74 -10.62 0.29 9.95
CA THR A 74 -9.63 0.20 11.01
C THR A 74 -10.15 0.76 12.32
N THR A 75 -11.48 0.95 12.46
CA THR A 75 -12.04 1.35 13.74
C THR A 75 -11.94 0.18 14.70
N ARG A 76 -11.06 0.32 15.65
CA ARG A 76 -10.81 -0.62 16.73
C ARG A 76 -11.30 0.01 18.00
N SER A 77 -12.13 -0.69 18.73
CA SER A 77 -12.43 -0.30 20.07
C SER A 77 -11.45 -0.92 21.04
N SER A 78 -11.01 -0.16 21.99
CA SER A 78 -10.46 -0.72 23.20
C SER A 78 -11.63 -0.86 24.18
N VAL A 79 -12.24 -2.02 24.23
CA VAL A 79 -13.14 -2.39 25.31
C VAL A 79 -12.30 -3.16 26.31
N ASN A 80 -12.22 -2.67 27.53
CA ASN A 80 -11.40 -3.27 28.62
C ASN A 80 -9.90 -3.41 28.32
N GLY A 81 -9.34 -2.54 27.45
CA GLY A 81 -7.92 -2.60 27.07
C GLY A 81 -7.59 -3.58 25.95
N GLU A 82 -8.54 -4.36 25.46
CA GLU A 82 -8.39 -5.21 24.29
C GLU A 82 -8.91 -4.53 23.03
N LEU A 83 -8.14 -4.63 21.96
CA LEU A 83 -8.51 -4.09 20.66
C LEU A 83 -9.37 -5.10 19.90
N GLN A 84 -10.57 -4.67 19.54
CA GLN A 84 -11.48 -5.47 18.73
C GLN A 84 -11.40 -5.05 17.27
N TYR A 85 -11.27 -6.03 16.38
CA TYR A 85 -11.36 -5.84 14.93
C TYR A 85 -12.81 -5.83 14.47
N THR A 86 -13.10 -5.13 13.38
CA THR A 86 -14.38 -5.27 12.69
C THR A 86 -14.56 -6.72 12.19
N GLY A 87 -15.79 -7.18 12.01
CA GLY A 87 -16.05 -8.53 11.51
C GLY A 87 -15.40 -8.79 10.14
N GLN A 88 -15.23 -7.76 9.31
CA GLN A 88 -14.56 -7.85 8.02
C GLN A 88 -13.03 -8.00 8.19
N GLU A 89 -12.41 -7.25 9.09
CA GLU A 89 -10.98 -7.43 9.41
C GLU A 89 -10.72 -8.81 10.00
N GLN A 90 -11.59 -9.32 10.86
CA GLN A 90 -11.48 -10.67 11.40
C GLN A 90 -11.53 -11.72 10.30
N LYS A 91 -12.44 -11.56 9.31
CA LYS A 91 -12.51 -12.44 8.13
C LYS A 91 -11.21 -12.42 7.35
N TRP A 92 -10.66 -11.25 7.06
CA TRP A 92 -9.40 -11.13 6.33
C TRP A 92 -8.22 -11.72 7.07
N HIS A 93 -8.15 -11.49 8.41
CA HIS A 93 -7.08 -12.04 9.25
C HIS A 93 -7.19 -13.55 9.45
N SER A 94 -8.33 -14.16 9.14
CA SER A 94 -8.53 -15.61 9.25
C SER A 94 -7.95 -16.39 8.06
N GLU A 95 -7.63 -15.73 6.95
CA GLU A 95 -6.98 -16.39 5.82
C GLU A 95 -5.56 -16.83 6.19
N GLN A 96 -5.32 -18.13 6.08
CA GLN A 96 -4.05 -18.77 6.44
C GLN A 96 -3.75 -19.93 5.49
N PRO A 97 -2.46 -20.23 5.24
CA PRO A 97 -2.07 -21.41 4.49
C PRO A 97 -2.35 -22.69 5.26
N THR A 98 -2.29 -23.82 4.57
CA THR A 98 -2.49 -25.16 5.17
C THR A 98 -1.49 -25.46 6.29
N PRO A 99 -0.16 -25.25 6.16
CA PRO A 99 0.77 -25.36 7.29
C PRO A 99 0.70 -24.09 8.14
N LYS A 100 0.20 -24.22 9.37
CA LYS A 100 -0.14 -23.08 10.24
C LYS A 100 0.99 -22.62 11.16
N GLU A 101 1.96 -23.46 11.45
CA GLU A 101 2.90 -23.18 12.54
C GLU A 101 4.34 -23.14 12.05
N SER A 102 4.90 -21.96 12.06
CA SER A 102 6.34 -21.70 12.05
C SER A 102 6.62 -20.43 12.83
N GLU A 103 7.71 -20.41 13.56
CA GLU A 103 8.22 -19.16 14.14
C GLU A 103 8.69 -18.23 13.02
N VAL A 104 8.42 -16.92 13.14
CA VAL A 104 8.91 -15.95 12.16
C VAL A 104 10.39 -15.66 12.45
N LYS A 105 11.22 -15.82 11.44
CA LYS A 105 12.66 -15.61 11.55
C LYS A 105 13.11 -14.59 10.51
N PHE A 106 13.94 -13.65 10.95
CA PHE A 106 14.46 -12.57 10.09
C PHE A 106 15.96 -12.71 9.82
N ASP A 107 16.60 -13.81 10.25
CA ASP A 107 17.99 -14.02 9.92
C ASP A 107 18.18 -14.44 8.44
N GLU A 108 19.40 -14.28 7.96
CA GLU A 108 19.73 -14.45 6.54
C GLU A 108 19.47 -15.86 6.02
N THR A 109 19.71 -16.85 6.84
CA THR A 109 19.62 -18.25 6.44
C THR A 109 18.22 -18.82 6.53
N GLU A 110 17.36 -18.22 7.34
CA GLU A 110 16.02 -18.71 7.65
C GLU A 110 14.87 -17.88 7.10
N MET A 111 15.16 -16.72 6.48
CA MET A 111 14.12 -15.84 5.91
C MET A 111 13.19 -16.59 4.93
N ARG A 112 13.74 -17.52 4.15
CA ARG A 112 12.95 -18.37 3.25
C ARG A 112 11.87 -19.15 3.98
N ASN A 113 12.08 -19.55 5.23
CA ASN A 113 11.13 -20.32 6.02
C ASN A 113 9.87 -19.51 6.38
N ASN A 114 9.92 -18.19 6.24
CA ASN A 114 8.75 -17.34 6.38
C ASN A 114 7.84 -17.36 5.12
N PHE A 115 8.31 -17.96 4.02
CA PHE A 115 7.56 -18.03 2.78
C PHE A 115 7.13 -19.47 2.50
N TYR A 116 5.89 -19.62 2.06
CA TYR A 116 5.30 -20.90 1.73
C TYR A 116 4.48 -20.79 0.44
N GLN A 117 4.69 -21.71 -0.50
CA GLN A 117 3.94 -21.76 -1.76
C GLN A 117 2.91 -22.89 -1.72
N GLU A 118 1.67 -22.57 -2.02
CA GLU A 118 0.55 -23.50 -2.15
C GLU A 118 -0.13 -23.29 -3.52
N GLY A 119 0.20 -24.14 -4.47
CA GLY A 119 -0.21 -23.95 -5.86
C GLY A 119 0.38 -22.65 -6.45
N ALA A 120 -0.47 -21.78 -6.98
CA ALA A 120 -0.07 -20.48 -7.47
C ALA A 120 0.07 -19.42 -6.36
N ARG A 121 -0.37 -19.70 -5.14
CA ARG A 121 -0.36 -18.74 -4.04
C ARG A 121 0.95 -18.82 -3.26
N LEU A 122 1.63 -17.68 -3.18
CA LEU A 122 2.77 -17.48 -2.29
C LEU A 122 2.31 -16.79 -1.03
N TRP A 123 2.55 -17.40 0.11
CA TRP A 123 2.31 -16.86 1.44
C TRP A 123 3.59 -16.34 2.08
N MET A 124 3.48 -15.26 2.85
CA MET A 124 4.53 -14.79 3.75
C MET A 124 3.97 -14.69 5.17
N LYS A 125 4.63 -15.37 6.11
CA LYS A 125 4.37 -15.22 7.54
C LYS A 125 5.06 -13.98 8.07
N HIS A 126 4.37 -13.24 8.91
CA HIS A 126 4.90 -12.12 9.67
C HIS A 126 4.43 -12.22 11.14
N PRO A 127 5.01 -11.47 12.10
CA PRO A 127 4.71 -11.65 13.52
C PRO A 127 3.23 -11.60 13.92
N ASN A 128 2.40 -10.97 13.09
CA ASN A 128 0.98 -10.77 13.39
C ASN A 128 0.04 -11.65 12.56
N GLY A 129 0.53 -12.38 11.54
CA GLY A 129 -0.32 -13.17 10.67
C GLY A 129 0.33 -13.54 9.34
N TRP A 130 -0.49 -13.65 8.31
CA TRP A 130 -0.08 -14.04 6.97
C TRP A 130 -0.53 -13.03 5.93
N THR A 131 0.28 -12.90 4.88
CA THR A 131 -0.08 -12.19 3.66
C THR A 131 0.24 -13.06 2.45
N TYR A 132 -0.40 -12.80 1.30
CA TYR A 132 -0.20 -13.60 0.10
C TYR A 132 -0.14 -12.78 -1.18
N TRP A 133 0.37 -13.43 -2.22
CA TRP A 133 0.30 -13.04 -3.63
C TRP A 133 -0.15 -14.25 -4.45
N ASP A 134 -1.12 -14.07 -5.35
CA ASP A 134 -1.45 -15.07 -6.36
C ASP A 134 -0.52 -14.86 -7.55
N MET A 135 0.49 -15.71 -7.64
CA MET A 135 1.60 -15.61 -8.58
C MET A 135 1.26 -16.23 -9.94
N PRO A 136 1.96 -15.84 -11.01
CA PRO A 136 1.91 -16.57 -12.27
C PRO A 136 2.20 -18.06 -12.07
N VAL A 137 1.63 -18.91 -12.94
CA VAL A 137 1.74 -20.39 -12.80
C VAL A 137 3.19 -20.89 -12.91
N GLU A 138 4.03 -20.14 -13.59
CA GLU A 138 5.45 -20.46 -13.77
C GLU A 138 6.31 -20.12 -12.54
N PHE A 139 5.77 -19.37 -11.59
CA PHE A 139 6.48 -18.95 -10.38
C PHE A 139 6.82 -20.16 -9.49
N GLN A 140 8.05 -20.21 -9.02
CA GLN A 140 8.53 -21.25 -8.12
C GLN A 140 9.36 -20.59 -7.00
N LEU A 141 8.92 -20.77 -5.77
CA LEU A 141 9.59 -20.21 -4.59
C LEU A 141 11.04 -20.70 -4.45
N ASP A 142 11.31 -21.95 -4.81
CA ASP A 142 12.65 -22.55 -4.72
C ASP A 142 13.65 -22.01 -5.76
N LYS A 143 13.16 -21.35 -6.80
CA LYS A 143 13.97 -20.63 -7.78
C LYS A 143 14.10 -19.13 -7.48
N THR A 144 13.39 -18.63 -6.47
CA THR A 144 13.46 -17.21 -6.09
C THR A 144 14.66 -16.98 -5.15
N HIS A 145 15.50 -16.02 -5.52
CA HIS A 145 16.69 -15.70 -4.73
C HIS A 145 16.33 -15.23 -3.31
N PRO A 146 17.02 -15.71 -2.27
CA PRO A 146 16.71 -15.34 -0.87
C PRO A 146 16.73 -13.83 -0.61
N ASP A 147 17.59 -13.08 -1.30
CA ASP A 147 17.67 -11.63 -1.17
C ASP A 147 16.37 -10.93 -1.57
N LEU A 148 15.64 -11.45 -2.57
CA LEU A 148 14.34 -10.91 -2.98
C LEU A 148 13.26 -11.15 -1.92
N LEU A 149 13.27 -12.31 -1.28
CA LEU A 149 12.37 -12.63 -0.16
C LEU A 149 12.63 -11.69 1.02
N ARG A 150 13.91 -11.44 1.31
CA ARG A 150 14.34 -10.53 2.37
C ARG A 150 13.92 -9.09 2.08
N LEU A 151 14.19 -8.59 0.88
CA LEU A 151 13.77 -7.24 0.50
C LEU A 151 12.25 -7.09 0.56
N THR A 152 11.49 -8.11 0.13
CA THR A 152 10.02 -8.11 0.22
C THR A 152 9.56 -7.98 1.67
N ALA A 153 10.08 -8.81 2.57
CA ALA A 153 9.74 -8.75 3.99
C ALA A 153 10.11 -7.38 4.60
N GLU A 154 11.30 -6.85 4.28
CA GLU A 154 11.73 -5.55 4.75
C GLU A 154 10.82 -4.42 4.26
N VAL A 155 10.49 -4.38 2.98
CA VAL A 155 9.60 -3.37 2.38
C VAL A 155 8.23 -3.37 3.06
N LEU A 156 7.70 -4.54 3.40
CA LEU A 156 6.40 -4.65 4.05
C LEU A 156 6.42 -4.34 5.54
N LEU A 157 7.47 -4.73 6.25
CA LEU A 157 7.52 -4.70 7.70
C LEU A 157 8.31 -3.52 8.26
N TYR A 158 8.97 -2.75 7.40
CA TYR A 158 9.87 -1.64 7.75
C TYR A 158 9.33 -0.69 8.84
N PRO A 159 8.06 -0.24 8.84
CA PRO A 159 7.61 0.72 9.85
C PRO A 159 7.53 0.15 11.26
N TRP A 160 7.39 -1.17 11.41
CA TRP A 160 7.03 -1.80 12.69
C TRP A 160 8.06 -2.79 13.21
N HIS A 161 8.73 -3.51 12.32
CA HIS A 161 9.64 -4.59 12.67
C HIS A 161 11.07 -4.23 12.27
N LYS A 162 11.84 -3.68 13.22
CA LYS A 162 13.24 -3.28 12.99
C LYS A 162 14.14 -4.48 12.65
N GLU A 163 13.76 -5.64 13.10
CA GLU A 163 14.45 -6.90 12.87
C GLU A 163 14.52 -7.27 11.38
N SER A 164 13.54 -6.82 10.58
CA SER A 164 13.54 -7.00 9.13
C SER A 164 14.58 -6.15 8.40
N ARG A 165 15.20 -5.17 9.07
CA ARG A 165 16.14 -4.19 8.50
C ARG A 165 17.60 -4.63 8.58
N GLN A 166 17.86 -5.90 8.55
CA GLN A 166 19.22 -6.41 8.68
C GLN A 166 20.11 -5.93 7.53
N ASN A 167 21.35 -5.57 7.85
CA ASN A 167 22.36 -5.32 6.82
C ASN A 167 22.79 -6.66 6.24
N PHE A 168 22.79 -6.74 4.92
CA PHE A 168 23.33 -7.88 4.19
C PHE A 168 24.01 -7.38 2.92
N GLU A 169 24.98 -8.13 2.47
CA GLU A 169 25.57 -7.98 1.14
C GLU A 169 24.77 -8.91 0.22
N GLY A 170 24.08 -8.32 -0.74
CA GLY A 170 23.30 -9.09 -1.70
C GLY A 170 24.22 -9.83 -2.68
N THR A 171 23.79 -11.01 -3.06
CA THR A 171 24.54 -11.88 -4.00
C THR A 171 23.80 -12.08 -5.33
N ARG A 172 22.57 -11.55 -5.43
CA ARG A 172 21.80 -11.62 -6.67
C ARG A 172 22.39 -10.72 -7.76
N GLU A 173 22.58 -11.27 -8.94
CA GLU A 173 22.96 -10.50 -10.11
C GLU A 173 21.78 -9.63 -10.61
N MET A 174 22.12 -8.48 -11.22
CA MET A 174 21.11 -7.57 -11.77
C MET A 174 20.51 -8.15 -13.06
N GLY A 175 19.21 -8.14 -13.15
CA GLY A 175 18.48 -8.49 -14.37
C GLY A 175 18.57 -7.40 -15.46
N SER A 176 17.99 -7.67 -16.62
CA SER A 176 18.07 -6.78 -17.79
C SER A 176 16.75 -6.06 -18.12
N ILE A 177 15.63 -6.51 -17.57
CA ILE A 177 14.29 -6.02 -17.92
C ILE A 177 13.82 -4.96 -16.92
N PRO A 178 13.38 -3.76 -17.37
CA PRO A 178 12.73 -2.81 -16.50
C PRO A 178 11.28 -3.21 -16.23
N ALA A 179 10.81 -2.93 -15.00
CA ALA A 179 9.43 -3.14 -14.61
C ALA A 179 8.85 -1.88 -13.95
N LEU A 180 7.54 -1.69 -14.02
CA LEU A 180 6.83 -0.58 -13.43
C LEU A 180 5.75 -1.10 -12.47
N SER A 181 5.75 -0.62 -11.23
CA SER A 181 4.62 -0.75 -10.31
C SER A 181 3.47 0.09 -10.85
N PHE A 182 2.55 -0.57 -11.56
CA PHE A 182 1.51 0.06 -12.35
C PHE A 182 0.16 0.02 -11.64
N SER A 183 -0.37 1.17 -11.27
CA SER A 183 -1.66 1.30 -10.58
C SER A 183 -2.83 1.63 -11.50
N ALA A 184 -2.59 1.82 -12.80
CA ALA A 184 -3.53 2.38 -13.77
C ALA A 184 -4.04 3.80 -13.41
N GLY A 185 -3.40 4.47 -12.47
CA GLY A 185 -3.60 5.89 -12.18
C GLY A 185 -2.79 6.79 -13.11
N THR A 186 -3.08 8.10 -13.10
CA THR A 186 -2.47 9.09 -13.99
C THR A 186 -0.94 9.03 -13.99
N ASP A 187 -0.32 9.04 -12.81
CA ASP A 187 1.14 9.12 -12.68
C ASP A 187 1.83 7.83 -13.17
N SER A 188 1.26 6.67 -12.84
CA SER A 188 1.79 5.40 -13.32
C SER A 188 1.56 5.20 -14.82
N THR A 189 0.50 5.77 -15.39
CA THR A 189 0.24 5.77 -16.83
C THR A 189 1.25 6.66 -17.55
N ALA A 190 1.50 7.87 -17.05
CA ALA A 190 2.56 8.74 -17.58
C ALA A 190 3.94 8.06 -17.52
N ALA A 191 4.25 7.39 -16.40
CA ALA A 191 5.47 6.60 -16.27
C ALA A 191 5.55 5.49 -17.34
N ALA A 192 4.46 4.77 -17.59
CA ALA A 192 4.41 3.72 -18.62
C ALA A 192 4.64 4.26 -20.03
N VAL A 193 4.22 5.50 -20.31
CA VAL A 193 4.43 6.16 -21.61
C VAL A 193 5.88 6.53 -21.83
N VAL A 194 6.56 7.06 -20.80
CA VAL A 194 7.95 7.53 -20.95
C VAL A 194 8.98 6.39 -20.82
N MET A 195 8.59 5.24 -20.27
CA MET A 195 9.47 4.08 -20.16
C MET A 195 9.53 3.26 -21.48
N PRO A 196 10.61 2.47 -21.66
CA PRO A 196 10.76 1.59 -22.83
C PRO A 196 9.56 0.66 -23.03
N LYS A 197 9.24 0.32 -24.29
CA LYS A 197 8.08 -0.53 -24.60
C LYS A 197 8.16 -1.94 -24.03
N ASN A 198 9.35 -2.47 -23.83
CA ASN A 198 9.60 -3.76 -23.20
C ASN A 198 9.47 -3.75 -21.66
N THR A 199 9.12 -2.60 -21.05
CA THR A 199 8.87 -2.51 -19.62
C THR A 199 7.68 -3.37 -19.22
N ILE A 200 7.86 -4.22 -18.22
CA ILE A 200 6.79 -5.01 -17.62
C ILE A 200 5.91 -4.06 -16.79
N LEU A 201 4.60 -4.04 -17.06
CA LEU A 201 3.64 -3.26 -16.28
C LEU A 201 2.94 -4.20 -15.29
N ALA A 202 3.27 -4.11 -14.01
CA ALA A 202 2.69 -4.99 -13.01
C ALA A 202 1.61 -4.29 -12.20
N TYR A 203 0.39 -4.76 -12.36
CA TYR A 203 -0.78 -4.28 -11.65
C TYR A 203 -0.98 -5.08 -10.36
N HIS A 204 -0.91 -4.40 -9.23
CA HIS A 204 -1.28 -4.98 -7.96
C HIS A 204 -2.81 -5.00 -7.81
N ARG A 205 -3.40 -6.19 -7.93
CA ARG A 205 -4.83 -6.38 -7.73
C ARG A 205 -5.15 -6.60 -6.26
N ARG A 206 -5.80 -5.62 -5.66
CA ARG A 206 -6.26 -5.72 -4.27
C ARG A 206 -7.40 -6.73 -4.18
N THR A 207 -7.23 -7.73 -3.32
CA THR A 207 -8.25 -8.77 -3.10
C THR A 207 -9.22 -8.43 -1.99
N LEU A 208 -9.02 -7.28 -1.37
CA LEU A 208 -9.82 -6.81 -0.24
C LEU A 208 -11.12 -6.17 -0.75
N ASP A 209 -12.25 -6.73 -0.38
CA ASP A 209 -13.57 -6.25 -0.79
C ASP A 209 -13.71 -4.74 -0.58
N SER A 210 -14.29 -4.07 -1.56
CA SER A 210 -14.75 -2.68 -1.50
C SER A 210 -13.69 -1.58 -1.28
N ILE A 211 -12.37 -1.87 -1.34
CA ILE A 211 -11.34 -0.83 -1.16
C ILE A 211 -11.08 -0.07 -2.46
N LEU A 212 -11.08 -0.76 -3.57
CA LEU A 212 -10.82 -0.20 -4.89
C LEU A 212 -11.77 -0.79 -5.92
N ASP A 213 -12.36 0.08 -6.73
CA ASP A 213 -13.11 -0.33 -7.91
C ASP A 213 -12.15 -0.54 -9.07
N HIS A 214 -11.84 -1.81 -9.35
CA HIS A 214 -10.94 -2.18 -10.43
C HIS A 214 -11.50 -1.94 -11.85
N ARG A 215 -12.81 -1.69 -11.99
CA ARG A 215 -13.45 -1.47 -13.30
C ARG A 215 -12.82 -0.33 -14.09
N ASN A 216 -12.36 0.72 -13.38
CA ASN A 216 -11.70 1.85 -14.03
C ASN A 216 -10.31 1.46 -14.60
N ALA A 217 -9.63 0.51 -13.96
CA ALA A 217 -8.34 0.00 -14.43
C ALA A 217 -8.48 -0.99 -15.60
N GLU A 218 -9.53 -1.83 -15.60
CA GLU A 218 -9.72 -2.90 -16.57
C GLU A 218 -9.68 -2.43 -18.03
N ALA A 219 -10.34 -1.31 -18.33
CA ALA A 219 -10.36 -0.75 -19.67
C ALA A 219 -8.94 -0.36 -20.14
N LEU A 220 -8.14 0.26 -19.25
CA LEU A 220 -6.77 0.66 -19.55
C LEU A 220 -5.84 -0.55 -19.67
N LEU A 221 -5.93 -1.51 -18.74
CA LEU A 221 -5.14 -2.75 -18.78
C LEU A 221 -5.39 -3.52 -20.07
N SER A 222 -6.66 -3.68 -20.47
CA SER A 222 -7.05 -4.35 -21.71
C SER A 222 -6.51 -3.62 -22.94
N ARG A 223 -6.59 -2.29 -22.96
CA ARG A 223 -6.06 -1.47 -24.06
C ARG A 223 -4.55 -1.65 -24.18
N LEU A 224 -3.80 -1.49 -23.09
CA LEU A 224 -2.34 -1.64 -23.09
C LEU A 224 -1.90 -3.03 -23.53
N LYS A 225 -2.62 -4.07 -23.10
CA LYS A 225 -2.38 -5.45 -23.55
C LYS A 225 -2.60 -5.60 -25.04
N ASN A 226 -3.67 -5.01 -25.59
CA ASN A 226 -3.95 -5.02 -27.05
C ASN A 226 -2.91 -4.22 -27.83
N GLU A 227 -2.28 -3.21 -27.23
CA GLU A 227 -1.15 -2.45 -27.80
C GLU A 227 0.20 -3.20 -27.68
N GLY A 228 0.18 -4.44 -27.19
CA GLY A 228 1.36 -5.31 -27.09
C GLY A 228 2.22 -5.07 -25.85
N ARG A 229 1.71 -4.34 -24.82
CA ARG A 229 2.43 -4.20 -23.55
C ARG A 229 2.30 -5.49 -22.73
N PHE A 230 3.38 -5.87 -22.07
CA PHE A 230 3.35 -7.00 -21.14
C PHE A 230 2.76 -6.56 -19.80
N ILE A 231 1.60 -7.12 -19.47
CA ILE A 231 0.84 -6.81 -18.26
C ILE A 231 0.89 -8.01 -17.31
N LEU A 232 1.40 -7.80 -16.11
CA LEU A 232 1.24 -8.72 -14.98
C LEU A 232 0.11 -8.23 -14.09
N ASP A 233 -0.82 -9.11 -13.76
CA ASP A 233 -1.92 -8.84 -12.85
C ASP A 233 -1.77 -9.78 -11.65
N VAL A 234 -1.39 -9.23 -10.50
CA VAL A 234 -1.04 -10.02 -9.32
C VAL A 234 -1.97 -9.69 -8.17
N PRO A 235 -2.95 -10.57 -7.89
CA PRO A 235 -3.80 -10.45 -6.71
C PRO A 235 -3.00 -10.61 -5.41
N SER A 236 -3.28 -9.76 -4.42
CA SER A 236 -2.62 -9.83 -3.11
C SER A 236 -3.42 -9.11 -2.02
N ASN A 237 -3.26 -9.58 -0.79
CA ASN A 237 -3.83 -8.96 0.41
C ASN A 237 -2.78 -8.25 1.29
N HIS A 238 -1.55 -8.04 0.82
CA HIS A 238 -0.45 -7.56 1.67
C HIS A 238 -0.69 -6.19 2.31
N GLU A 239 -1.62 -5.40 1.81
CA GLU A 239 -2.04 -4.14 2.44
C GLU A 239 -2.67 -4.34 3.83
N LEU A 240 -3.12 -5.56 4.16
CA LEU A 240 -3.63 -5.93 5.48
C LEU A 240 -2.57 -5.81 6.59
N ILE A 241 -1.29 -5.90 6.26
CA ILE A 241 -0.21 -5.77 7.25
C ILE A 241 -0.40 -4.51 8.11
N ARG A 242 -0.84 -3.40 7.52
CA ARG A 242 -1.10 -2.17 8.26
C ARG A 242 -2.20 -2.31 9.31
N THR A 243 -3.21 -3.12 9.07
CA THR A 243 -4.35 -3.26 10.00
C THR A 243 -3.93 -3.94 11.29
N TYR A 244 -2.98 -4.86 11.25
CA TYR A 244 -2.38 -5.45 12.46
C TYR A 244 -1.65 -4.42 13.34
N HIS A 245 -1.28 -3.26 12.78
CA HIS A 245 -0.61 -2.16 13.48
C HIS A 245 -1.53 -0.95 13.67
N TYR A 246 -2.83 -1.17 13.68
CA TYR A 246 -3.83 -0.13 13.94
C TYR A 246 -3.80 1.02 12.92
N LYS A 247 -3.49 0.72 11.67
CA LYS A 247 -3.52 1.67 10.55
C LYS A 247 -4.58 1.25 9.54
N GLN A 248 -5.06 2.21 8.78
CA GLN A 248 -5.95 1.92 7.66
C GLN A 248 -5.25 1.03 6.64
N ILE A 249 -6.04 0.19 5.95
CA ILE A 249 -5.57 -0.58 4.81
C ILE A 249 -4.83 0.34 3.84
N GLY A 250 -3.74 -0.15 3.30
CA GLY A 250 -2.89 0.56 2.36
C GLY A 250 -1.45 0.06 2.41
N PHE A 251 -0.61 0.66 1.61
CA PHE A 251 0.79 0.27 1.55
C PHE A 251 1.55 0.67 2.82
N SER A 252 2.37 -0.22 3.33
CA SER A 252 3.18 -0.02 4.54
C SER A 252 4.32 0.98 4.32
N THR A 253 4.90 0.96 3.13
CA THR A 253 5.90 1.91 2.63
C THR A 253 5.51 2.37 1.23
N ASP A 254 6.16 3.41 0.72
CA ASP A 254 5.95 3.88 -0.67
C ASP A 254 6.31 2.81 -1.72
N PHE A 255 7.15 1.85 -1.35
CA PHE A 255 7.63 0.77 -2.22
C PHE A 255 6.88 -0.56 -2.04
N ALA A 256 6.00 -0.66 -1.06
CA ALA A 256 5.22 -1.87 -0.81
C ALA A 256 4.29 -2.25 -1.98
N CYS A 257 3.88 -1.27 -2.79
CA CYS A 257 3.10 -1.51 -4.00
C CYS A 257 3.84 -2.33 -5.08
N ALA A 258 5.15 -2.55 -4.93
CA ALA A 258 5.97 -3.29 -5.88
C ALA A 258 6.45 -4.66 -5.36
N THR A 259 5.97 -5.13 -4.22
CA THR A 259 6.43 -6.41 -3.63
C THR A 259 6.30 -7.59 -4.56
N HIS A 260 5.23 -7.65 -5.37
CA HIS A 260 5.06 -8.66 -6.39
C HIS A 260 6.14 -8.59 -7.50
N LEU A 261 6.62 -7.39 -7.86
CA LEU A 261 7.73 -7.24 -8.82
C LEU A 261 9.06 -7.70 -8.22
N ILE A 262 9.30 -7.41 -6.94
CA ILE A 262 10.50 -7.91 -6.23
C ILE A 262 10.51 -9.44 -6.26
N LEU A 263 9.40 -10.08 -5.91
CA LEU A 263 9.28 -11.54 -5.89
C LEU A 263 9.40 -12.19 -7.27
N LEU A 264 8.97 -11.50 -8.32
CA LEU A 264 8.97 -11.99 -9.70
C LEU A 264 10.27 -11.64 -10.47
N SER A 265 11.24 -11.01 -9.79
CA SER A 265 12.43 -10.48 -10.46
C SER A 265 13.28 -11.56 -11.13
N ASP A 266 13.39 -12.74 -10.53
CA ASP A 266 14.14 -13.83 -11.15
C ASP A 266 13.38 -14.50 -12.29
N LEU A 267 12.05 -14.61 -12.17
CA LEU A 267 11.22 -15.22 -13.21
C LEU A 267 11.24 -14.42 -14.53
N TYR A 268 11.29 -13.10 -14.40
CA TYR A 268 11.19 -12.19 -15.54
C TYR A 268 12.47 -11.38 -15.82
N ASP A 269 13.59 -11.78 -15.24
CA ASP A 269 14.88 -11.10 -15.41
C ASP A 269 14.82 -9.59 -15.11
N ILE A 270 14.09 -9.19 -14.05
CA ILE A 270 13.91 -7.80 -13.69
C ILE A 270 15.19 -7.26 -13.04
N GLY A 271 15.73 -6.17 -13.62
CA GLY A 271 16.89 -5.46 -13.10
C GLY A 271 16.58 -4.06 -12.58
N ALA A 272 15.38 -3.53 -12.85
CA ALA A 272 14.97 -2.22 -12.37
C ALA A 272 13.47 -2.17 -12.10
N ILE A 273 13.08 -1.52 -10.98
CA ILE A 273 11.68 -1.30 -10.62
C ILE A 273 11.39 0.19 -10.59
N ALA A 274 10.43 0.61 -11.40
CA ALA A 274 10.00 1.99 -11.53
C ALA A 274 8.71 2.26 -10.74
N PHE A 275 8.59 3.51 -10.29
CA PHE A 275 7.44 4.02 -9.56
C PHE A 275 6.93 5.32 -10.20
N GLY A 276 5.62 5.42 -10.43
CA GLY A 276 4.94 6.62 -10.92
C GLY A 276 4.84 7.67 -9.81
N MET A 277 5.96 8.25 -9.41
CA MET A 277 6.03 9.28 -8.37
C MET A 277 6.34 10.64 -9.02
N PRO A 278 5.35 11.55 -9.17
CA PRO A 278 5.54 12.85 -9.83
C PRO A 278 6.33 13.82 -8.95
N LEU A 279 6.66 14.99 -9.52
CA LEU A 279 7.37 16.10 -8.88
C LEU A 279 6.78 16.49 -7.53
N ASP A 280 5.45 16.52 -7.44
CA ASP A 280 4.69 16.92 -6.25
C ASP A 280 4.90 15.98 -5.05
N ASN A 281 5.24 14.72 -5.31
CA ASN A 281 5.53 13.70 -4.29
C ASN A 281 7.04 13.52 -4.04
N THR A 282 7.88 13.95 -4.95
CA THR A 282 9.34 13.80 -4.90
C THR A 282 10.04 15.09 -4.50
N TYR A 283 10.35 15.94 -5.47
CA TYR A 283 11.13 17.16 -5.26
C TYR A 283 10.37 18.32 -4.64
N LEU A 284 9.02 18.24 -4.56
CA LEU A 284 8.22 19.22 -3.85
C LEU A 284 7.64 18.65 -2.56
N TRP A 285 8.18 19.04 -1.42
CA TRP A 285 7.59 18.62 -0.15
C TRP A 285 6.22 19.25 0.06
N LYS A 286 5.18 18.41 0.13
CA LYS A 286 3.77 18.82 0.21
C LYS A 286 3.37 19.79 -0.90
N GLY A 287 3.92 19.64 -2.11
CA GLY A 287 3.63 20.45 -3.27
C GLY A 287 4.05 21.93 -3.15
N ARG A 288 4.93 22.29 -2.20
CA ARG A 288 5.25 23.71 -1.92
C ARG A 288 6.72 24.02 -1.77
N LYS A 289 7.49 23.14 -1.16
CA LYS A 289 8.89 23.40 -0.85
C LYS A 289 9.77 22.42 -1.59
N TYR A 290 10.71 22.93 -2.39
CA TYR A 290 11.73 22.11 -3.03
C TYR A 290 12.54 21.36 -1.98
N ARG A 291 12.83 20.10 -2.29
CA ARG A 291 13.79 19.25 -1.59
C ARG A 291 14.56 18.44 -2.64
N ASN A 292 15.81 18.15 -2.39
CA ASN A 292 16.52 17.17 -3.20
C ASN A 292 16.09 15.75 -2.77
N PHE A 293 15.15 15.16 -3.51
CA PHE A 293 14.58 13.85 -3.14
C PHE A 293 15.63 12.74 -3.14
N SER A 294 16.58 12.78 -4.06
CA SER A 294 17.66 11.78 -4.15
C SER A 294 18.64 11.83 -2.96
N GLU A 295 18.68 12.94 -2.23
CA GLU A 295 19.54 13.13 -1.07
C GLU A 295 18.87 12.87 0.28
N ILE A 296 17.54 12.71 0.33
CA ILE A 296 16.88 12.40 1.58
C ILE A 296 17.26 11.00 2.06
N GLU A 297 17.44 10.85 3.37
CA GLU A 297 17.85 9.61 4.02
C GLU A 297 16.95 8.42 3.61
N TYR A 298 15.64 8.63 3.60
CA TYR A 298 14.66 7.62 3.21
C TYR A 298 14.89 7.07 1.79
N PHE A 299 15.09 7.94 0.79
CA PHE A 299 15.34 7.51 -0.58
C PHE A 299 16.69 6.81 -0.73
N ARG A 300 17.74 7.37 -0.10
CA ARG A 300 19.08 6.75 -0.09
C ARG A 300 19.06 5.36 0.53
N TYR A 301 18.34 5.21 1.62
CA TYR A 301 18.15 3.92 2.27
C TYR A 301 17.58 2.90 1.29
N TRP A 302 16.41 3.19 0.72
CA TRP A 302 15.74 2.25 -0.18
C TRP A 302 16.50 2.02 -1.48
N SER A 303 17.06 3.05 -2.09
CA SER A 303 17.92 2.89 -3.28
C SER A 303 19.06 1.93 -3.00
N LYS A 304 19.77 2.08 -1.86
CA LYS A 304 20.81 1.15 -1.45
C LYS A 304 20.29 -0.27 -1.25
N ARG A 305 19.11 -0.43 -0.66
CA ARG A 305 18.49 -1.75 -0.40
C ARG A 305 18.10 -2.45 -1.70
N PHE A 306 17.47 -1.75 -2.62
CA PHE A 306 17.15 -2.30 -3.93
C PHE A 306 18.41 -2.67 -4.70
N ASN A 307 19.40 -1.77 -4.77
CA ASN A 307 20.66 -2.06 -5.45
C ASN A 307 21.40 -3.25 -4.85
N SER A 308 21.37 -3.45 -3.53
CA SER A 308 22.03 -4.61 -2.91
C SER A 308 21.45 -5.96 -3.33
N VAL A 309 20.26 -6.00 -3.89
CA VAL A 309 19.63 -7.22 -4.44
C VAL A 309 19.58 -7.22 -5.97
N GLY A 310 20.39 -6.42 -6.63
CA GLY A 310 20.45 -6.34 -8.10
C GLY A 310 19.18 -5.75 -8.72
N LEU A 311 18.60 -4.73 -8.07
CA LEU A 311 17.44 -3.99 -8.56
C LEU A 311 17.70 -2.48 -8.51
N ASP A 312 17.63 -1.81 -9.65
CA ASP A 312 17.61 -0.34 -9.66
C ASP A 312 16.22 0.20 -9.28
N LEU A 313 16.21 1.32 -8.55
CA LEU A 313 14.99 2.04 -8.20
C LEU A 313 14.85 3.25 -9.11
N LEU A 314 13.79 3.27 -9.94
CA LEU A 314 13.59 4.30 -10.96
C LEU A 314 12.36 5.17 -10.66
N LEU A 315 12.48 6.47 -10.92
CA LEU A 315 11.40 7.47 -10.78
C LEU A 315 11.22 8.24 -12.09
N PRO A 316 10.65 7.61 -13.14
CA PRO A 316 10.65 8.16 -14.51
C PRO A 316 9.89 9.47 -14.67
N VAL A 317 8.95 9.80 -13.77
CA VAL A 317 8.15 11.03 -13.80
C VAL A 317 8.46 12.01 -12.66
N ALA A 318 9.55 11.80 -11.92
CA ALA A 318 9.90 12.63 -10.76
C ALA A 318 10.12 14.13 -11.10
N GLY A 319 10.47 14.45 -12.33
CA GLY A 319 10.60 15.82 -12.83
C GLY A 319 9.31 16.40 -13.44
N ILE A 320 8.22 15.65 -13.46
CA ILE A 320 6.95 16.02 -14.11
C ILE A 320 5.90 16.24 -13.02
N SER A 321 5.20 17.39 -13.03
CA SER A 321 4.12 17.66 -12.09
C SER A 321 2.90 16.75 -12.35
N GLU A 322 2.01 16.58 -11.34
CA GLU A 322 0.75 15.86 -11.53
C GLU A 322 -0.05 16.38 -12.72
N ALA A 323 -0.11 17.72 -12.91
CA ALA A 323 -0.75 18.34 -14.08
C ALA A 323 -0.01 18.02 -15.39
N GLY A 324 1.31 17.85 -15.34
CA GLY A 324 2.12 17.40 -16.48
C GLY A 324 1.83 15.95 -16.85
N CYS A 325 1.69 15.06 -15.87
CA CYS A 325 1.35 13.66 -16.08
C CYS A 325 -0.01 13.45 -16.79
N ILE A 326 -0.98 14.35 -16.58
CA ILE A 326 -2.28 14.33 -17.27
C ILE A 326 -2.13 14.62 -18.78
N ARG A 327 -1.07 15.33 -19.19
CA ARG A 327 -0.86 15.79 -20.58
C ARG A 327 0.00 14.82 -21.41
N ILE A 328 0.70 13.91 -20.77
CA ILE A 328 1.45 12.83 -21.42
C ILE A 328 0.49 11.72 -21.87
#